data_5b381b31eea16844005a2bd3af594b93
#
_entry.id   5b381b31eea16844005a2bd3af594b93
#
_cell.length_a   1.000
_cell.length_b   1.000
_cell.length_c   1.000
_cell.angle_alpha   90.00
_cell.angle_beta   90.00
_cell.angle_gamma   90.00
#
_symmetry.space_group_name_H-M   'P 1'
#
loop_
_entity.id
_entity.type
_entity.pdbx_description
1 polymer ?
#
loop_
_entity_poly.entity_id
_entity_poly.type
_entity_poly.pdbx_seq_one_letter_code
_entity_poly.pdbx_strand_id
1 'polypeptide(L)'
;MRIVSVKQGVAPISSAIANAYIDFSKMTASIVAVTVEGPGGRRATGYGFNSNGRYAQPGLLAERFVPRLTEATEAEITGADGGLDPAGAWAAMMRNEKPGGHGERSVAVGVLDMALWDAAAKLEGVPLWRLLADRYNGGQADEAAWVYAAGGYYYPGKGVDQLVEEMKRYLGMGYSTVKMKIGGAPGTALKQALAEDLARIEAVLKLLGGDGSRLCVDVNGRFGLHAALTYAAALRPMNLRWYEEPLDPLDYSTHATLAEHYGPPIATGENLFSMLDARNLIRHGGLRADRDVLQFDPALSYGLVEYLRTLQMLVEHGWSPRRCVPHGGHQFALNIAVGLGLGGNESYPEVFAPFGGFADDVPVADSRVRMPDIPGIGFEAKNALYAVLKTLD
;
A
#
# COMPACT_ATOMS: atom_id res chain seq x y z
N MET A 1 -22.25 11.18 16.77
CA MET A 1 -21.31 11.63 15.72
C MET A 1 -22.06 12.10 14.50
N ARG A 2 -21.59 13.16 13.83
CA ARG A 2 -22.25 13.71 12.64
C ARG A 2 -21.21 14.10 11.59
N ILE A 3 -21.41 13.71 10.33
CA ILE A 3 -20.63 14.23 9.21
C ILE A 3 -21.08 15.67 8.93
N VAL A 4 -20.17 16.62 9.07
CA VAL A 4 -20.46 18.06 8.87
C VAL A 4 -20.25 18.45 7.42
N SER A 5 -19.16 17.97 6.82
CA SER A 5 -18.83 18.22 5.42
C SER A 5 -17.90 17.14 4.86
N VAL A 6 -18.01 16.93 3.55
CA VAL A 6 -17.05 16.16 2.78
C VAL A 6 -16.65 17.01 1.57
N LYS A 7 -15.37 17.32 1.48
CA LYS A 7 -14.79 18.02 0.33
C LYS A 7 -13.87 17.08 -0.42
N GLN A 8 -13.78 17.23 -1.73
CA GLN A 8 -12.93 16.41 -2.58
C GLN A 8 -12.20 17.25 -3.62
N GLY A 9 -11.08 16.73 -4.08
CA GLY A 9 -10.28 17.31 -5.14
C GLY A 9 -9.46 16.25 -5.86
N VAL A 10 -8.73 16.70 -6.87
CA VAL A 10 -7.79 15.88 -7.65
C VAL A 10 -6.44 16.59 -7.65
N ALA A 11 -5.39 15.86 -7.30
CA ALA A 11 -4.03 16.36 -7.28
C ALA A 11 -3.11 15.50 -8.17
N PRO A 12 -2.14 16.09 -8.88
CA PRO A 12 -1.18 15.34 -9.68
C PRO A 12 -0.19 14.60 -8.78
N ILE A 13 0.27 13.43 -9.23
CA ILE A 13 1.43 12.76 -8.68
C ILE A 13 2.66 13.21 -9.46
N SER A 14 3.60 13.89 -8.79
CA SER A 14 4.81 14.39 -9.42
C SER A 14 5.87 13.29 -9.55
N SER A 15 5.75 12.46 -10.60
CA SER A 15 6.69 11.35 -10.85
C SER A 15 6.84 11.08 -12.34
N ALA A 16 7.97 11.48 -12.91
CA ALA A 16 8.32 11.22 -14.31
C ALA A 16 9.01 9.85 -14.45
N ILE A 17 8.33 8.78 -14.01
CA ILE A 17 8.81 7.42 -14.00
C ILE A 17 7.79 6.45 -14.60
N ALA A 18 8.25 5.27 -15.00
CA ALA A 18 7.38 4.20 -15.48
C ALA A 18 7.79 2.85 -14.89
N ASN A 19 6.83 1.93 -14.79
CA ASN A 19 7.07 0.51 -14.61
C ASN A 19 6.82 -0.24 -15.93
N ALA A 20 6.62 -1.55 -15.88
CA ALA A 20 6.38 -2.36 -17.08
C ALA A 20 5.03 -2.05 -17.78
N TYR A 21 4.07 -1.39 -17.10
CA TYR A 21 2.73 -1.08 -17.58
C TYR A 21 2.38 0.40 -17.62
N ILE A 22 2.77 1.16 -16.60
CA ILE A 22 2.22 2.49 -16.32
C ILE A 22 3.31 3.55 -16.47
N ASP A 23 2.99 4.61 -17.19
CA ASP A 23 3.68 5.91 -17.12
C ASP A 23 2.97 6.77 -16.07
N PHE A 24 3.65 7.03 -14.96
CA PHE A 24 3.11 7.78 -13.84
C PHE A 24 3.14 9.29 -14.03
N SER A 25 3.73 9.81 -15.10
CA SER A 25 3.88 11.26 -15.34
C SER A 25 2.54 12.00 -15.48
N LYS A 26 1.46 11.28 -15.82
CA LYS A 26 0.10 11.83 -15.98
C LYS A 26 -0.87 11.34 -14.89
N MET A 27 -0.38 10.60 -13.92
CA MET A 27 -1.25 10.04 -12.88
C MET A 27 -1.71 11.13 -11.92
N THR A 28 -2.97 11.03 -11.52
CA THR A 28 -3.59 11.89 -10.52
C THR A 28 -4.11 11.08 -9.36
N ALA A 29 -4.21 11.71 -8.18
CA ALA A 29 -4.82 11.12 -6.99
C ALA A 29 -6.08 11.89 -6.58
N SER A 30 -7.12 11.19 -6.16
CA SER A 30 -8.21 11.79 -5.41
C SER A 30 -7.72 12.18 -4.03
N ILE A 31 -8.11 13.36 -3.57
CA ILE A 31 -7.93 13.83 -2.20
C ILE A 31 -9.28 14.16 -1.60
N VAL A 32 -9.47 13.88 -0.30
CA VAL A 32 -10.70 14.21 0.41
C VAL A 32 -10.38 14.79 1.79
N ALA A 33 -11.31 15.62 2.29
CA ALA A 33 -11.35 16.09 3.66
C ALA A 33 -12.76 15.81 4.22
N VAL A 34 -12.84 15.06 5.32
CA VAL A 34 -14.08 14.71 6.01
C VAL A 34 -14.08 15.38 7.37
N THR A 35 -14.99 16.34 7.57
CA THR A 35 -15.17 16.99 8.89
C THR A 35 -16.26 16.29 9.66
N VAL A 36 -15.91 15.79 10.83
CA VAL A 36 -16.82 15.12 11.77
C VAL A 36 -16.99 15.95 13.03
N GLU A 37 -18.24 16.06 13.51
CA GLU A 37 -18.58 16.66 14.79
C GLU A 37 -18.96 15.58 15.81
N GLY A 38 -18.28 15.58 16.91
CA GLY A 38 -18.52 14.70 18.04
C GLY A 38 -19.28 15.35 19.19
N PRO A 39 -19.43 14.63 20.33
CA PRO A 39 -20.07 15.14 21.52
C PRO A 39 -19.49 16.49 22.00
N GLY A 40 -20.37 17.39 22.45
CA GLY A 40 -19.95 18.73 22.91
C GLY A 40 -19.54 19.68 21.78
N GLY A 41 -19.81 19.35 20.51
CA GLY A 41 -19.50 20.19 19.36
C GLY A 41 -18.02 20.17 18.94
N ARG A 42 -17.23 19.25 19.48
CA ARG A 42 -15.83 19.08 19.10
C ARG A 42 -15.74 18.57 17.65
N ARG A 43 -14.93 19.21 16.84
CA ARG A 43 -14.75 18.85 15.43
C ARG A 43 -13.35 18.40 15.13
N ALA A 44 -13.23 17.44 14.21
CA ALA A 44 -11.97 17.06 13.58
C ALA A 44 -12.17 16.90 12.08
N THR A 45 -11.16 17.30 11.31
CA THR A 45 -11.08 17.07 9.87
C THR A 45 -10.03 15.98 9.63
N GLY A 46 -10.48 14.88 9.08
CA GLY A 46 -9.61 13.81 8.58
C GLY A 46 -9.42 13.92 7.09
N TYR A 47 -8.23 13.54 6.64
CA TYR A 47 -7.83 13.59 5.25
C TYR A 47 -7.59 12.20 4.69
N GLY A 48 -7.82 12.04 3.38
CA GLY A 48 -7.53 10.80 2.67
C GLY A 48 -7.11 11.05 1.22
N PHE A 49 -6.43 10.09 0.65
CA PHE A 49 -6.03 10.08 -0.76
C PHE A 49 -5.95 8.63 -1.27
N ASN A 50 -6.05 8.40 -2.58
CA ASN A 50 -5.79 7.08 -3.13
C ASN A 50 -4.30 6.83 -3.33
N SER A 51 -3.88 5.60 -3.03
CA SER A 51 -2.52 5.13 -3.27
C SER A 51 -2.16 5.16 -4.76
N ASN A 52 -0.87 5.19 -5.07
CA ASN A 52 -0.35 5.11 -6.43
C ASN A 52 -0.78 3.79 -7.13
N GLY A 53 -0.78 3.81 -8.44
CA GLY A 53 -1.21 2.67 -9.27
C GLY A 53 -2.66 2.75 -9.76
N ARG A 54 -3.46 3.68 -9.23
CA ARG A 54 -4.83 3.98 -9.70
C ARG A 54 -5.03 5.48 -9.84
N TYR A 55 -5.78 5.87 -10.87
CA TYR A 55 -6.13 7.27 -11.11
C TYR A 55 -7.17 7.79 -10.11
N ALA A 56 -7.33 9.11 -10.07
CA ALA A 56 -8.36 9.77 -9.26
C ALA A 56 -9.79 9.34 -9.66
N GLN A 57 -10.69 9.30 -8.67
CA GLN A 57 -12.07 8.78 -8.75
C GLN A 57 -13.14 9.88 -8.52
N PRO A 58 -13.03 11.11 -9.05
CA PRO A 58 -13.89 12.22 -8.65
C PRO A 58 -15.38 11.96 -8.91
N GLY A 59 -15.72 11.29 -10.02
CA GLY A 59 -17.11 10.95 -10.35
C GLY A 59 -17.73 9.96 -9.36
N LEU A 60 -17.02 8.90 -9.01
CA LEU A 60 -17.51 7.92 -8.03
C LEU A 60 -17.68 8.53 -6.64
N LEU A 61 -16.76 9.41 -6.24
CA LEU A 61 -16.85 10.14 -4.98
C LEU A 61 -18.08 11.07 -4.97
N ALA A 62 -18.18 11.97 -5.97
CA ALA A 62 -19.21 12.98 -6.01
C ALA A 62 -20.63 12.44 -6.13
N GLU A 63 -20.83 11.44 -7.00
CA GLU A 63 -22.18 11.00 -7.37
C GLU A 63 -22.66 9.81 -6.54
N ARG A 64 -21.75 9.12 -5.84
CA ARG A 64 -22.10 7.84 -5.23
C ARG A 64 -21.77 7.76 -3.75
N PHE A 65 -20.51 7.90 -3.36
CA PHE A 65 -20.09 7.58 -2.00
C PHE A 65 -20.18 8.76 -1.03
N VAL A 66 -19.86 9.98 -1.47
CA VAL A 66 -20.04 11.18 -0.64
C VAL A 66 -21.51 11.41 -0.29
N PRO A 67 -22.50 11.34 -1.20
CA PRO A 67 -23.91 11.45 -0.84
C PRO A 67 -24.32 10.42 0.22
N ARG A 68 -23.97 9.16 0.06
CA ARG A 68 -24.31 8.10 1.04
C ARG A 68 -23.69 8.31 2.41
N LEU A 69 -22.45 8.82 2.45
CA LEU A 69 -21.77 9.13 3.69
C LEU A 69 -22.42 10.34 4.39
N THR A 70 -22.81 11.38 3.64
CA THR A 70 -23.46 12.57 4.21
C THR A 70 -24.91 12.32 4.64
N GLU A 71 -25.58 11.34 4.05
CA GLU A 71 -26.93 10.90 4.42
C GLU A 71 -26.92 9.87 5.57
N ALA A 72 -25.75 9.39 5.99
CA ALA A 72 -25.65 8.46 7.10
C ALA A 72 -26.16 9.13 8.41
N THR A 73 -27.00 8.41 9.12
CA THR A 73 -27.56 8.88 10.39
C THR A 73 -26.49 8.84 11.49
N GLU A 74 -26.70 9.64 12.54
CA GLU A 74 -25.81 9.63 13.71
C GLU A 74 -25.69 8.25 14.34
N ALA A 75 -26.77 7.48 14.38
CA ALA A 75 -26.78 6.14 14.93
C ALA A 75 -25.93 5.15 14.11
N GLU A 76 -25.85 5.33 12.79
CA GLU A 76 -25.07 4.46 11.90
C GLU A 76 -23.55 4.67 12.03
N ILE A 77 -23.13 5.89 12.40
CA ILE A 77 -21.71 6.27 12.44
C ILE A 77 -21.17 6.49 13.86
N THR A 78 -21.97 6.17 14.88
CA THR A 78 -21.55 6.30 16.30
C THR A 78 -21.39 4.91 16.89
N GLY A 79 -20.19 4.61 17.35
CA GLY A 79 -19.88 3.34 18.03
C GLY A 79 -20.50 3.23 19.42
N ALA A 80 -20.47 2.03 19.99
CA ALA A 80 -21.00 1.76 21.32
C ALA A 80 -20.28 2.57 22.43
N ASP A 81 -19.05 2.98 22.18
CA ASP A 81 -18.24 3.84 23.04
C ASP A 81 -18.57 5.33 22.89
N GLY A 82 -19.51 5.69 22.01
CA GLY A 82 -19.88 7.05 21.66
C GLY A 82 -18.89 7.75 20.70
N GLY A 83 -17.83 7.06 20.27
CA GLY A 83 -16.85 7.55 19.30
C GLY A 83 -17.32 7.42 17.85
N LEU A 84 -16.54 7.94 16.90
CA LEU A 84 -16.78 7.70 15.47
C LEU A 84 -16.55 6.21 15.17
N ASP A 85 -17.52 5.60 14.47
CA ASP A 85 -17.46 4.24 13.97
C ASP A 85 -17.13 4.23 12.45
N PRO A 86 -15.87 4.05 12.05
CA PRO A 86 -15.53 3.95 10.64
C PRO A 86 -16.19 2.74 9.95
N ALA A 87 -16.47 1.65 10.67
CA ALA A 87 -17.11 0.47 10.09
C ALA A 87 -18.58 0.75 9.75
N GLY A 88 -19.31 1.47 10.62
CA GLY A 88 -20.66 1.93 10.35
C GLY A 88 -20.72 2.92 9.18
N ALA A 89 -19.80 3.87 9.12
CA ALA A 89 -19.68 4.80 8.01
C ALA A 89 -19.34 4.07 6.69
N TRP A 90 -18.47 3.09 6.73
CA TRP A 90 -18.15 2.21 5.60
C TRP A 90 -19.40 1.44 5.11
N ALA A 91 -20.17 0.87 6.04
CA ALA A 91 -21.42 0.17 5.72
C ALA A 91 -22.44 1.10 5.05
N ALA A 92 -22.55 2.35 5.49
CA ALA A 92 -23.40 3.35 4.85
C ALA A 92 -22.96 3.65 3.42
N MET A 93 -21.66 3.83 3.16
CA MET A 93 -21.12 4.00 1.80
C MET A 93 -21.38 2.79 0.90
N MET A 94 -21.31 1.57 1.44
CA MET A 94 -21.50 0.33 0.68
C MET A 94 -22.98 -0.07 0.50
N ARG A 95 -23.92 0.74 0.97
CA ARG A 95 -25.34 0.50 0.79
C ARG A 95 -25.72 0.45 -0.70
N ASN A 96 -26.51 -0.55 -1.10
CA ASN A 96 -26.91 -0.81 -2.50
C ASN A 96 -25.77 -1.15 -3.46
N GLU A 97 -24.64 -1.64 -2.95
CA GLU A 97 -23.57 -2.17 -3.79
C GLU A 97 -23.80 -3.67 -4.10
N LYS A 98 -23.71 -4.04 -5.37
CA LYS A 98 -23.71 -5.45 -5.75
C LYS A 98 -22.36 -6.10 -5.41
N PRO A 99 -22.36 -7.41 -5.03
CA PRO A 99 -21.13 -8.17 -4.85
C PRO A 99 -20.29 -8.24 -6.14
N GLY A 100 -18.97 -8.39 -5.99
CA GLY A 100 -18.03 -8.53 -7.10
C GLY A 100 -17.70 -7.19 -7.79
N GLY A 101 -16.94 -7.25 -8.89
CA GLY A 101 -16.57 -6.06 -9.66
C GLY A 101 -15.68 -5.09 -8.88
N HIS A 102 -14.71 -5.61 -8.14
CA HIS A 102 -13.76 -4.79 -7.37
C HIS A 102 -12.77 -4.10 -8.32
N GLY A 103 -12.43 -2.86 -8.01
CA GLY A 103 -11.56 -2.03 -8.85
C GLY A 103 -11.68 -0.57 -8.43
N GLU A 104 -12.06 0.33 -9.35
CA GLU A 104 -12.13 1.78 -9.08
C GLU A 104 -13.10 2.13 -7.92
N ARG A 105 -14.15 1.34 -7.74
CA ARG A 105 -15.08 1.46 -6.60
C ARG A 105 -14.37 1.28 -5.27
N SER A 106 -13.50 0.29 -5.15
CA SER A 106 -12.77 0.01 -3.92
C SER A 106 -11.81 1.16 -3.58
N VAL A 107 -11.18 1.73 -4.59
CA VAL A 107 -10.30 2.89 -4.45
C VAL A 107 -11.05 4.11 -3.92
N ALA A 108 -12.21 4.44 -4.50
CA ALA A 108 -13.03 5.57 -4.07
C ALA A 108 -13.50 5.45 -2.60
N VAL A 109 -13.92 4.24 -2.19
CA VAL A 109 -14.30 3.99 -0.78
C VAL A 109 -13.08 4.07 0.13
N GLY A 110 -11.94 3.54 -0.28
CA GLY A 110 -10.69 3.58 0.50
C GLY A 110 -10.22 4.99 0.83
N VAL A 111 -10.37 5.93 -0.10
CA VAL A 111 -10.05 7.35 0.12
C VAL A 111 -10.89 7.96 1.24
N LEU A 112 -12.20 7.70 1.26
CA LEU A 112 -13.11 8.19 2.30
C LEU A 112 -12.87 7.47 3.63
N ASP A 113 -12.66 6.16 3.61
CA ASP A 113 -12.34 5.36 4.79
C ASP A 113 -11.06 5.85 5.49
N MET A 114 -10.00 6.13 4.72
CA MET A 114 -8.77 6.73 5.26
C MET A 114 -9.05 8.04 6.01
N ALA A 115 -9.84 8.93 5.43
CA ALA A 115 -10.21 10.20 6.06
C ALA A 115 -11.05 10.00 7.33
N LEU A 116 -11.94 9.01 7.36
CA LEU A 116 -12.74 8.67 8.54
C LEU A 116 -11.88 8.15 9.68
N TRP A 117 -10.90 7.29 9.40
CA TRP A 117 -9.95 6.81 10.40
C TRP A 117 -9.04 7.93 10.94
N ASP A 118 -8.60 8.84 10.06
CA ASP A 118 -7.83 10.02 10.47
C ASP A 118 -8.67 10.92 11.42
N ALA A 119 -9.94 11.18 11.05
CA ALA A 119 -10.86 11.95 11.89
C ALA A 119 -11.15 11.25 13.23
N ALA A 120 -11.34 9.93 13.23
CA ALA A 120 -11.60 9.16 14.45
C ALA A 120 -10.43 9.28 15.44
N ALA A 121 -9.21 9.05 14.97
CA ALA A 121 -8.03 9.15 15.82
C ALA A 121 -7.79 10.59 16.32
N LYS A 122 -8.03 11.61 15.50
CA LYS A 122 -7.98 13.03 15.91
C LYS A 122 -9.05 13.41 16.95
N LEU A 123 -10.28 12.88 16.84
CA LEU A 123 -11.34 13.06 17.84
C LEU A 123 -10.97 12.42 19.18
N GLU A 124 -10.27 11.33 19.18
CA GLU A 124 -9.76 10.69 20.39
C GLU A 124 -8.46 11.34 20.91
N GLY A 125 -7.79 12.15 20.08
CA GLY A 125 -6.55 12.83 20.45
C GLY A 125 -5.33 11.91 20.48
N VAL A 126 -5.38 10.78 19.74
CA VAL A 126 -4.32 9.77 19.69
C VAL A 126 -3.85 9.54 18.27
N PRO A 127 -2.61 9.06 18.05
CA PRO A 127 -2.17 8.58 16.75
C PRO A 127 -2.99 7.39 16.26
N LEU A 128 -3.17 7.24 14.94
CA LEU A 128 -3.92 6.12 14.38
C LEU A 128 -3.32 4.77 14.77
N TRP A 129 -1.98 4.64 14.78
CA TRP A 129 -1.34 3.39 15.19
C TRP A 129 -1.67 2.98 16.63
N ARG A 130 -1.81 3.95 17.55
CA ARG A 130 -2.22 3.69 18.94
C ARG A 130 -3.68 3.25 18.99
N LEU A 131 -4.57 3.97 18.32
CA LEU A 131 -5.98 3.62 18.20
C LEU A 131 -6.17 2.18 17.70
N LEU A 132 -5.40 1.79 16.68
CA LEU A 132 -5.44 0.44 16.12
C LEU A 132 -4.93 -0.61 17.10
N ALA A 133 -3.82 -0.34 17.79
CA ALA A 133 -3.28 -1.24 18.80
C ALA A 133 -4.30 -1.48 19.93
N ASP A 134 -4.91 -0.42 20.42
CA ASP A 134 -5.85 -0.49 21.54
C ASP A 134 -7.14 -1.23 21.16
N ARG A 135 -7.67 -1.00 19.94
CA ARG A 135 -8.93 -1.61 19.49
C ARG A 135 -8.79 -3.02 18.92
N TYR A 136 -7.67 -3.34 18.26
CA TYR A 136 -7.55 -4.56 17.44
C TYR A 136 -6.33 -5.42 17.71
N ASN A 137 -5.39 -4.97 18.58
CA ASN A 137 -4.16 -5.71 18.86
C ASN A 137 -3.83 -5.83 20.36
N GLY A 138 -4.88 -5.86 21.21
CA GLY A 138 -4.73 -6.04 22.66
C GLY A 138 -3.89 -4.96 23.35
N GLY A 139 -3.87 -3.73 22.82
CA GLY A 139 -3.10 -2.60 23.31
C GLY A 139 -1.61 -2.65 22.94
N GLN A 140 -1.19 -3.63 22.13
CA GLN A 140 0.21 -3.80 21.73
C GLN A 140 0.46 -3.17 20.36
N ALA A 141 1.49 -2.32 20.26
CA ALA A 141 2.02 -1.81 19.01
C ALA A 141 3.51 -2.15 18.89
N ASP A 142 3.99 -2.27 17.67
CA ASP A 142 5.42 -2.37 17.43
C ASP A 142 6.11 -1.04 17.73
N GLU A 143 7.33 -1.09 18.28
CA GLU A 143 8.12 0.12 18.55
C GLU A 143 8.53 0.84 17.25
N ALA A 144 8.77 0.07 16.18
CA ALA A 144 9.12 0.55 14.86
C ALA A 144 8.73 -0.48 13.79
N ALA A 145 8.28 -0.02 12.61
CA ALA A 145 8.05 -0.89 11.47
C ALA A 145 9.35 -1.13 10.70
N TRP A 146 9.52 -2.35 10.19
CA TRP A 146 10.50 -2.61 9.14
C TRP A 146 10.02 -1.99 7.82
N VAL A 147 10.94 -1.36 7.06
CA VAL A 147 10.64 -0.75 5.77
C VAL A 147 11.73 -1.07 4.74
N TYR A 148 11.36 -1.07 3.47
CA TYR A 148 12.29 -1.18 2.35
C TYR A 148 12.05 -0.03 1.36
N ALA A 149 13.11 0.40 0.66
CA ALA A 149 12.97 1.44 -0.35
C ALA A 149 12.59 0.86 -1.70
N ALA A 150 11.45 1.26 -2.24
CA ALA A 150 11.01 0.90 -3.57
C ALA A 150 11.45 1.95 -4.60
N GLY A 151 12.11 1.47 -5.66
CA GLY A 151 12.65 2.27 -6.74
C GLY A 151 12.94 1.42 -7.96
N GLY A 152 14.01 1.76 -8.68
CA GLY A 152 14.43 1.03 -9.86
C GLY A 152 13.46 1.13 -11.04
N TYR A 153 12.57 2.15 -11.02
CA TYR A 153 11.66 2.47 -12.11
C TYR A 153 12.43 2.84 -13.38
N TYR A 154 11.75 2.78 -14.50
CA TYR A 154 12.28 3.17 -15.80
C TYR A 154 12.02 4.65 -16.09
N TYR A 155 13.00 5.34 -16.67
CA TYR A 155 12.85 6.65 -17.26
C TYR A 155 13.91 6.81 -18.37
N PRO A 156 13.71 7.73 -19.35
CA PRO A 156 14.66 7.92 -20.43
C PRO A 156 16.08 8.24 -19.93
N GLY A 157 17.08 7.53 -20.46
CA GLY A 157 18.48 7.72 -20.09
C GLY A 157 18.93 6.99 -18.82
N LYS A 158 18.05 6.25 -18.13
CA LYS A 158 18.44 5.43 -16.97
C LYS A 158 19.09 4.13 -17.38
N GLY A 159 20.39 4.07 -17.23
CA GLY A 159 21.19 2.84 -17.37
C GLY A 159 21.45 2.17 -16.03
N VAL A 160 22.37 1.20 -16.05
CA VAL A 160 22.78 0.44 -14.85
C VAL A 160 23.45 1.36 -13.80
N ASP A 161 24.29 2.30 -14.24
CA ASP A 161 25.01 3.21 -13.34
C ASP A 161 24.02 4.11 -12.56
N GLN A 162 23.01 4.68 -13.23
CA GLN A 162 21.98 5.50 -12.58
C GLN A 162 21.14 4.67 -11.59
N LEU A 163 20.86 3.41 -11.92
CA LEU A 163 20.18 2.49 -11.00
C LEU A 163 21.04 2.23 -9.75
N VAL A 164 22.32 1.97 -9.91
CA VAL A 164 23.24 1.75 -8.79
C VAL A 164 23.36 2.98 -7.91
N GLU A 165 23.45 4.18 -8.48
CA GLU A 165 23.48 5.44 -7.72
C GLU A 165 22.17 5.69 -6.98
N GLU A 166 21.02 5.38 -7.56
CA GLU A 166 19.72 5.44 -6.85
C GLU A 166 19.71 4.50 -5.64
N MET A 167 20.12 3.24 -5.81
CA MET A 167 20.18 2.28 -4.72
C MET A 167 21.18 2.69 -3.62
N LYS A 168 22.32 3.29 -3.99
CA LYS A 168 23.28 3.86 -3.01
C LYS A 168 22.65 4.99 -2.17
N ARG A 169 21.88 5.87 -2.80
CA ARG A 169 21.17 6.93 -2.06
C ARG A 169 20.20 6.35 -1.05
N TYR A 170 19.42 5.32 -1.43
CA TYR A 170 18.52 4.64 -0.50
C TYR A 170 19.24 3.99 0.68
N LEU A 171 20.37 3.32 0.42
CA LEU A 171 21.21 2.80 1.51
C LEU A 171 21.74 3.93 2.39
N GLY A 172 22.14 5.06 1.81
CA GLY A 172 22.57 6.26 2.53
C GLY A 172 21.48 6.90 3.39
N MET A 173 20.19 6.71 3.05
CA MET A 173 19.03 7.15 3.84
C MET A 173 18.70 6.20 5.00
N GLY A 174 19.44 5.11 5.19
CA GLY A 174 19.24 4.15 6.28
C GLY A 174 18.44 2.89 5.92
N TYR A 175 18.07 2.70 4.64
CA TYR A 175 17.46 1.45 4.21
C TYR A 175 18.53 0.36 4.04
N SER A 176 18.26 -0.84 4.54
CA SER A 176 19.10 -2.01 4.33
C SER A 176 18.60 -2.91 3.18
N THR A 177 17.35 -2.72 2.77
CA THR A 177 16.68 -3.49 1.72
C THR A 177 16.10 -2.55 0.67
N VAL A 178 16.28 -2.92 -0.60
CA VAL A 178 15.79 -2.15 -1.74
C VAL A 178 14.96 -3.03 -2.69
N LYS A 179 14.05 -2.41 -3.43
CA LYS A 179 13.25 -3.06 -4.48
C LYS A 179 13.53 -2.39 -5.83
N MET A 180 13.63 -3.16 -6.89
CA MET A 180 13.78 -2.68 -8.26
C MET A 180 12.78 -3.33 -9.21
N LYS A 181 12.38 -2.57 -10.24
CA LYS A 181 11.51 -3.08 -11.30
C LYS A 181 12.30 -3.91 -12.31
N ILE A 182 11.69 -5.00 -12.76
CA ILE A 182 12.17 -5.91 -13.82
C ILE A 182 11.03 -6.19 -14.81
N GLY A 183 11.29 -6.97 -15.85
CA GLY A 183 10.31 -7.36 -16.88
C GLY A 183 10.54 -6.70 -18.23
N GLY A 184 11.55 -5.85 -18.35
CA GLY A 184 11.95 -5.18 -19.59
C GLY A 184 10.92 -4.16 -20.12
N ALA A 185 11.24 -3.45 -21.18
CA ALA A 185 10.32 -2.55 -21.87
C ALA A 185 9.25 -3.33 -22.67
N PRO A 186 8.06 -2.76 -22.92
CA PRO A 186 7.07 -3.35 -23.81
C PRO A 186 7.66 -3.67 -25.19
N GLY A 187 7.40 -4.89 -25.69
CA GLY A 187 7.89 -5.36 -26.99
C GLY A 187 9.30 -5.94 -27.01
N THR A 188 10.04 -5.90 -25.89
CA THR A 188 11.36 -6.54 -25.79
C THR A 188 11.19 -8.07 -25.77
N ALA A 189 12.00 -8.77 -26.57
CA ALA A 189 12.01 -10.24 -26.58
C ALA A 189 12.43 -10.80 -25.22
N LEU A 190 11.78 -11.86 -24.74
CA LEU A 190 11.98 -12.43 -23.40
C LEU A 190 13.47 -12.68 -23.08
N LYS A 191 14.22 -13.27 -24.02
CA LYS A 191 15.65 -13.55 -23.82
C LYS A 191 16.49 -12.28 -23.62
N GLN A 192 16.17 -11.23 -24.36
CA GLN A 192 16.84 -9.94 -24.23
C GLN A 192 16.48 -9.26 -22.91
N ALA A 193 15.19 -9.18 -22.58
CA ALA A 193 14.69 -8.61 -21.33
C ALA A 193 15.32 -9.30 -20.12
N LEU A 194 15.37 -10.63 -20.11
CA LEU A 194 16.00 -11.40 -19.04
C LEU A 194 17.51 -11.06 -18.92
N ALA A 195 18.24 -10.99 -20.03
CA ALA A 195 19.67 -10.69 -19.99
C ALA A 195 19.95 -9.28 -19.44
N GLU A 196 19.16 -8.29 -19.86
CA GLU A 196 19.24 -6.90 -19.38
C GLU A 196 18.90 -6.81 -17.89
N ASP A 197 17.83 -7.48 -17.44
CA ASP A 197 17.42 -7.47 -16.04
C ASP A 197 18.43 -8.21 -15.15
N LEU A 198 19.01 -9.33 -15.59
CA LEU A 198 20.06 -10.02 -14.85
C LEU A 198 21.29 -9.13 -14.65
N ALA A 199 21.73 -8.40 -15.68
CA ALA A 199 22.84 -7.45 -15.55
C ALA A 199 22.53 -6.33 -14.54
N ARG A 200 21.30 -5.82 -14.52
CA ARG A 200 20.82 -4.82 -13.53
C ARG A 200 20.81 -5.40 -12.12
N ILE A 201 20.26 -6.60 -11.94
CA ILE A 201 20.20 -7.31 -10.65
C ILE A 201 21.61 -7.58 -10.12
N GLU A 202 22.52 -8.09 -10.95
CA GLU A 202 23.90 -8.37 -10.57
C GLU A 202 24.64 -7.11 -10.12
N ALA A 203 24.42 -5.97 -10.79
CA ALA A 203 25.02 -4.70 -10.40
C ALA A 203 24.51 -4.23 -9.01
N VAL A 204 23.21 -4.38 -8.73
CA VAL A 204 22.65 -4.07 -7.41
C VAL A 204 23.12 -5.08 -6.36
N LEU A 205 23.15 -6.36 -6.66
CA LEU A 205 23.68 -7.38 -5.74
C LEU A 205 25.15 -7.11 -5.37
N LYS A 206 25.98 -6.70 -6.33
CA LYS A 206 27.36 -6.28 -6.05
C LYS A 206 27.41 -5.12 -5.06
N LEU A 207 26.54 -4.12 -5.20
CA LEU A 207 26.41 -3.02 -4.24
C LEU A 207 25.99 -3.52 -2.84
N LEU A 208 25.13 -4.55 -2.77
CA LEU A 208 24.66 -5.16 -1.52
C LEU A 208 25.61 -6.20 -0.91
N GLY A 209 26.84 -6.34 -1.45
CA GLY A 209 27.82 -7.32 -0.99
C GLY A 209 27.49 -8.76 -1.33
N GLY A 210 26.65 -9.00 -2.35
CA GLY A 210 26.18 -10.32 -2.76
C GLY A 210 25.00 -10.86 -1.94
N ASP A 211 24.46 -10.10 -1.01
CA ASP A 211 23.34 -10.52 -0.15
C ASP A 211 21.99 -10.31 -0.84
N GLY A 212 21.48 -11.36 -1.49
CA GLY A 212 20.18 -11.35 -2.17
C GLY A 212 18.99 -11.13 -1.22
N SER A 213 19.12 -11.45 0.07
CA SER A 213 18.05 -11.22 1.06
C SER A 213 17.72 -9.73 1.29
N ARG A 214 18.55 -8.83 0.74
CA ARG A 214 18.40 -7.39 0.77
C ARG A 214 17.86 -6.80 -0.54
N LEU A 215 17.51 -7.64 -1.51
CA LEU A 215 16.98 -7.22 -2.81
C LEU A 215 15.63 -7.87 -3.11
N CYS A 216 14.64 -7.03 -3.42
CA CYS A 216 13.35 -7.42 -3.97
C CYS A 216 13.30 -7.07 -5.46
N VAL A 217 12.67 -7.91 -6.27
CA VAL A 217 12.45 -7.64 -7.69
C VAL A 217 10.97 -7.72 -8.04
N ASP A 218 10.48 -6.81 -8.87
CA ASP A 218 9.05 -6.60 -9.11
C ASP A 218 8.73 -6.47 -10.60
N VAL A 219 7.80 -7.30 -11.06
CA VAL A 219 7.36 -7.41 -12.47
C VAL A 219 6.04 -6.67 -12.72
N ASN A 220 5.29 -6.32 -11.68
CA ASN A 220 3.95 -5.71 -11.76
C ASN A 220 2.95 -6.54 -12.60
N GLY A 221 2.90 -7.85 -12.44
CA GLY A 221 1.91 -8.71 -13.05
C GLY A 221 2.06 -8.98 -14.55
N ARG A 222 3.20 -8.62 -15.13
CA ARG A 222 3.36 -8.59 -16.59
C ARG A 222 3.53 -9.93 -17.27
N PHE A 223 4.04 -10.96 -16.58
CA PHE A 223 4.42 -12.21 -17.24
C PHE A 223 3.23 -13.18 -17.37
N GLY A 224 3.25 -13.94 -18.47
CA GLY A 224 2.58 -15.23 -18.49
C GLY A 224 3.47 -16.31 -17.87
N LEU A 225 2.93 -17.51 -17.64
CA LEU A 225 3.60 -18.61 -16.94
C LEU A 225 4.98 -18.93 -17.47
N HIS A 226 5.15 -19.01 -18.80
CA HIS A 226 6.43 -19.34 -19.41
C HIS A 226 7.53 -18.33 -19.06
N ALA A 227 7.24 -17.03 -19.16
CA ALA A 227 8.18 -15.98 -18.79
C ALA A 227 8.45 -15.99 -17.28
N ALA A 228 7.41 -16.12 -16.45
CA ALA A 228 7.56 -16.19 -15.00
C ALA A 228 8.45 -17.34 -14.55
N LEU A 229 8.29 -18.54 -15.12
CA LEU A 229 9.13 -19.71 -14.85
C LEU A 229 10.57 -19.54 -15.37
N THR A 230 10.74 -18.89 -16.53
CA THR A 230 12.07 -18.60 -17.10
C THR A 230 12.86 -17.67 -16.17
N TYR A 231 12.23 -16.58 -15.70
CA TYR A 231 12.83 -15.70 -14.69
C TYR A 231 13.05 -16.42 -13.36
N ALA A 232 12.09 -17.18 -12.88
CA ALA A 232 12.18 -17.94 -11.62
C ALA A 232 13.42 -18.86 -11.61
N ALA A 233 13.70 -19.55 -12.72
CA ALA A 233 14.87 -20.41 -12.85
C ALA A 233 16.19 -19.61 -12.75
N ALA A 234 16.25 -18.43 -13.36
CA ALA A 234 17.42 -17.54 -13.32
C ALA A 234 17.61 -16.85 -11.96
N LEU A 235 16.52 -16.47 -11.30
CA LEU A 235 16.54 -15.76 -10.01
C LEU A 235 16.79 -16.68 -8.81
N ARG A 236 16.43 -17.97 -8.91
CA ARG A 236 16.54 -18.94 -7.80
C ARG A 236 17.90 -18.97 -7.12
N PRO A 237 19.04 -18.97 -7.83
CA PRO A 237 20.37 -19.03 -7.21
C PRO A 237 20.75 -17.75 -6.44
N MET A 238 20.04 -16.65 -6.67
CA MET A 238 20.38 -15.34 -6.11
C MET A 238 19.85 -15.14 -4.69
N ASN A 239 18.99 -16.04 -4.19
CA ASN A 239 18.39 -15.96 -2.86
C ASN A 239 17.78 -14.59 -2.55
N LEU A 240 17.03 -14.03 -3.51
CA LEU A 240 16.37 -12.73 -3.36
C LEU A 240 15.37 -12.75 -2.20
N ARG A 241 15.15 -11.58 -1.60
CA ARG A 241 14.15 -11.43 -0.53
C ARG A 241 12.77 -11.88 -0.97
N TRP A 242 12.34 -11.46 -2.18
CA TRP A 242 11.19 -11.99 -2.88
C TRP A 242 11.18 -11.66 -4.38
N TYR A 243 10.38 -12.42 -5.10
CA TYR A 243 9.98 -12.20 -6.48
C TYR A 243 8.53 -11.70 -6.47
N GLU A 244 8.31 -10.42 -6.81
CA GLU A 244 7.05 -9.71 -6.64
C GLU A 244 6.23 -9.69 -7.91
N GLU A 245 4.93 -9.92 -7.77
CA GLU A 245 3.91 -9.87 -8.83
C GLU A 245 4.37 -10.43 -10.18
N PRO A 246 4.88 -11.66 -10.26
CA PRO A 246 5.34 -12.21 -11.53
C PRO A 246 4.21 -12.40 -12.55
N LEU A 247 2.97 -12.59 -12.10
CA LEU A 247 1.81 -13.00 -12.89
C LEU A 247 0.63 -12.06 -12.67
N ASP A 248 -0.38 -12.12 -13.56
CA ASP A 248 -1.64 -11.44 -13.35
C ASP A 248 -2.21 -11.77 -11.96
N PRO A 249 -2.58 -10.78 -11.15
CA PRO A 249 -3.00 -10.98 -9.76
C PRO A 249 -4.24 -11.87 -9.59
N LEU A 250 -5.08 -11.98 -10.61
CA LEU A 250 -6.31 -12.80 -10.58
C LEU A 250 -6.13 -14.21 -11.16
N ASP A 251 -4.97 -14.53 -11.75
CA ASP A 251 -4.69 -15.88 -12.27
C ASP A 251 -4.12 -16.79 -11.17
N TYR A 252 -4.97 -17.14 -10.20
CA TYR A 252 -4.57 -17.93 -9.03
C TYR A 252 -4.00 -19.30 -9.38
N SER A 253 -4.52 -19.95 -10.40
CA SER A 253 -4.04 -21.28 -10.81
C SER A 253 -2.62 -21.23 -11.36
N THR A 254 -2.31 -20.20 -12.11
CA THR A 254 -0.97 -19.96 -12.64
C THR A 254 0.02 -19.57 -11.53
N HIS A 255 -0.45 -18.78 -10.54
CA HIS A 255 0.32 -18.53 -9.31
C HIS A 255 0.67 -19.82 -8.57
N ALA A 256 -0.28 -20.74 -8.41
CA ALA A 256 -0.04 -22.03 -7.75
C ALA A 256 1.04 -22.83 -8.47
N THR A 257 0.99 -22.88 -9.80
CA THR A 257 2.01 -23.55 -10.62
C THR A 257 3.39 -22.89 -10.43
N LEU A 258 3.48 -21.57 -10.42
CA LEU A 258 4.75 -20.88 -10.19
C LEU A 258 5.27 -21.17 -8.76
N ALA A 259 4.44 -21.09 -7.73
CA ALA A 259 4.82 -21.33 -6.34
C ALA A 259 5.37 -22.74 -6.13
N GLU A 260 4.80 -23.74 -6.82
CA GLU A 260 5.30 -25.13 -6.80
C GLU A 260 6.72 -25.24 -7.41
N HIS A 261 7.04 -24.45 -8.44
CA HIS A 261 8.31 -24.53 -9.17
C HIS A 261 9.38 -23.56 -8.66
N TYR A 262 9.05 -22.49 -7.95
CA TYR A 262 10.01 -21.45 -7.54
C TYR A 262 10.37 -21.59 -6.07
N GLY A 263 10.38 -22.36 -5.28
CA GLY A 263 10.84 -22.53 -3.89
C GLY A 263 11.10 -21.26 -3.03
N PRO A 264 11.88 -20.22 -3.48
CA PRO A 264 12.08 -18.99 -2.72
C PRO A 264 10.82 -18.16 -2.53
N PRO A 265 10.84 -17.08 -1.67
CA PRO A 265 9.65 -16.28 -1.40
C PRO A 265 9.08 -15.57 -2.63
N ILE A 266 7.75 -15.58 -2.75
CA ILE A 266 6.97 -14.77 -3.68
C ILE A 266 6.25 -13.67 -2.87
N ALA A 267 6.13 -12.47 -3.44
CA ALA A 267 5.30 -11.41 -2.89
C ALA A 267 4.23 -11.02 -3.90
N THR A 268 3.00 -10.80 -3.44
CA THR A 268 1.88 -10.38 -4.31
C THR A 268 0.69 -9.88 -3.51
N GLY A 269 -0.28 -9.29 -4.19
CA GLY A 269 -1.55 -8.90 -3.58
C GLY A 269 -1.87 -7.41 -3.66
N GLU A 270 -0.96 -6.55 -4.12
CA GLU A 270 -1.20 -5.11 -4.23
C GLU A 270 -2.40 -4.76 -5.13
N ASN A 271 -2.69 -5.59 -6.10
CA ASN A 271 -3.80 -5.44 -7.06
C ASN A 271 -5.04 -6.28 -6.73
N LEU A 272 -5.16 -6.82 -5.52
CA LEU A 272 -6.35 -7.50 -5.02
C LEU A 272 -7.13 -6.56 -4.09
N PHE A 273 -8.33 -6.15 -4.52
CA PHE A 273 -9.04 -5.02 -3.94
C PHE A 273 -10.22 -5.39 -3.05
N SER A 274 -10.28 -6.64 -2.61
CA SER A 274 -11.26 -7.07 -1.60
C SER A 274 -10.74 -8.23 -0.76
N MET A 275 -11.32 -8.41 0.42
CA MET A 275 -11.08 -9.60 1.25
C MET A 275 -11.39 -10.90 0.50
N LEU A 276 -12.38 -10.88 -0.42
CA LEU A 276 -12.74 -12.06 -1.20
C LEU A 276 -11.68 -12.40 -2.25
N ASP A 277 -11.08 -11.41 -2.91
CA ASP A 277 -9.96 -11.62 -3.83
C ASP A 277 -8.73 -12.14 -3.06
N ALA A 278 -8.42 -11.54 -1.91
CA ALA A 278 -7.36 -12.00 -1.02
C ALA A 278 -7.60 -13.47 -0.58
N ARG A 279 -8.83 -13.81 -0.19
CA ARG A 279 -9.19 -15.18 0.20
C ARG A 279 -9.03 -16.18 -0.96
N ASN A 280 -9.38 -15.78 -2.17
CA ASN A 280 -9.21 -16.63 -3.34
C ASN A 280 -7.72 -16.86 -3.65
N LEU A 281 -6.87 -15.85 -3.51
CA LEU A 281 -5.42 -15.99 -3.61
C LEU A 281 -4.90 -17.01 -2.56
N ILE A 282 -5.31 -16.88 -1.30
CA ILE A 282 -4.89 -17.79 -0.22
C ILE A 282 -5.33 -19.23 -0.48
N ARG A 283 -6.54 -19.43 -0.99
CA ARG A 283 -7.11 -20.77 -1.23
C ARG A 283 -6.59 -21.45 -2.49
N HIS A 284 -6.27 -20.68 -3.52
CA HIS A 284 -6.04 -21.21 -4.86
C HIS A 284 -4.71 -20.80 -5.49
N GLY A 285 -4.01 -19.81 -4.93
CA GLY A 285 -2.76 -19.28 -5.47
C GLY A 285 -1.49 -20.04 -5.08
N GLY A 286 -1.62 -21.10 -4.27
CA GLY A 286 -0.49 -21.94 -3.88
C GLY A 286 0.55 -21.26 -2.98
N LEU A 287 0.23 -20.09 -2.42
CA LEU A 287 1.13 -19.34 -1.55
C LEU A 287 1.36 -20.06 -0.21
N ARG A 288 2.52 -19.83 0.38
CA ARG A 288 3.02 -20.55 1.56
C ARG A 288 3.13 -19.62 2.75
N ALA A 289 2.35 -19.89 3.79
CA ALA A 289 2.25 -19.05 4.99
C ALA A 289 3.56 -18.93 5.79
N ASP A 290 4.51 -19.85 5.59
CA ASP A 290 5.80 -19.83 6.26
C ASP A 290 6.84 -18.91 5.61
N ARG A 291 6.65 -18.46 4.35
CA ARG A 291 7.66 -17.71 3.60
C ARG A 291 7.16 -16.62 2.66
N ASP A 292 6.00 -16.78 2.01
CA ASP A 292 5.50 -15.80 1.05
C ASP A 292 4.96 -14.53 1.72
N VAL A 293 4.92 -13.42 0.98
CA VAL A 293 4.59 -12.09 1.49
C VAL A 293 3.32 -11.59 0.80
N LEU A 294 2.43 -10.99 1.58
CA LEU A 294 1.14 -10.45 1.14
C LEU A 294 1.19 -8.91 1.15
N GLN A 295 0.94 -8.29 0.00
CA GLN A 295 1.15 -6.86 -0.18
C GLN A 295 -0.17 -6.08 -0.39
N PHE A 296 -1.29 -6.59 0.16
CA PHE A 296 -2.58 -5.90 0.07
C PHE A 296 -2.44 -4.43 0.49
N ASP A 297 -2.99 -3.53 -0.33
CA ASP A 297 -2.93 -2.09 -0.10
C ASP A 297 -4.22 -1.62 0.59
N PRO A 298 -4.17 -1.16 1.84
CA PRO A 298 -5.36 -0.72 2.56
C PRO A 298 -6.02 0.53 1.95
N ALA A 299 -5.30 1.34 1.17
CA ALA A 299 -5.86 2.51 0.51
C ALA A 299 -6.54 2.19 -0.83
N LEU A 300 -6.24 1.04 -1.44
CA LEU A 300 -6.83 0.59 -2.71
C LEU A 300 -7.98 -0.43 -2.51
N SER A 301 -7.97 -1.16 -1.40
CA SER A 301 -8.89 -2.27 -1.15
C SER A 301 -10.01 -1.90 -0.17
N TYR A 302 -10.85 -0.95 -0.51
CA TYR A 302 -11.97 -0.45 0.30
C TYR A 302 -11.59 0.16 1.66
N GLY A 303 -10.33 0.45 1.92
CA GLY A 303 -9.88 1.08 3.15
C GLY A 303 -9.51 0.10 4.27
N LEU A 304 -9.27 0.66 5.44
CA LEU A 304 -8.83 -0.08 6.63
C LEU A 304 -9.92 -1.01 7.18
N VAL A 305 -11.19 -0.66 7.04
CA VAL A 305 -12.30 -1.54 7.46
C VAL A 305 -12.24 -2.87 6.73
N GLU A 306 -12.06 -2.88 5.43
CA GLU A 306 -11.92 -4.12 4.64
C GLU A 306 -10.57 -4.80 4.89
N TYR A 307 -9.51 -4.01 5.14
CA TYR A 307 -8.19 -4.56 5.47
C TYR A 307 -8.21 -5.34 6.80
N LEU A 308 -8.92 -4.84 7.83
CA LEU A 308 -9.12 -5.56 9.09
C LEU A 308 -9.84 -6.91 8.87
N ARG A 309 -10.86 -6.94 8.01
CA ARG A 309 -11.54 -8.19 7.61
C ARG A 309 -10.59 -9.13 6.87
N THR A 310 -9.71 -8.58 6.03
CA THR A 310 -8.68 -9.35 5.33
C THR A 310 -7.70 -9.97 6.32
N LEU A 311 -7.22 -9.23 7.31
CA LEU A 311 -6.32 -9.77 8.34
C LEU A 311 -7.00 -10.87 9.17
N GLN A 312 -8.26 -10.70 9.55
CA GLN A 312 -9.03 -11.73 10.24
C GLN A 312 -9.14 -13.00 9.39
N MET A 313 -9.52 -12.87 8.12
CA MET A 313 -9.59 -13.98 7.16
C MET A 313 -8.25 -14.70 7.04
N LEU A 314 -7.13 -13.97 6.99
CA LEU A 314 -5.78 -14.55 6.94
C LEU A 314 -5.48 -15.41 8.16
N VAL A 315 -5.78 -14.93 9.37
CA VAL A 315 -5.60 -15.68 10.61
C VAL A 315 -6.44 -16.95 10.61
N GLU A 316 -7.69 -16.89 10.16
CA GLU A 316 -8.60 -18.04 10.02
C GLU A 316 -8.06 -19.11 9.03
N HIS A 317 -7.19 -18.69 8.08
CA HIS A 317 -6.52 -19.57 7.12
C HIS A 317 -5.07 -19.93 7.51
N GLY A 318 -4.68 -19.69 8.76
CA GLY A 318 -3.36 -20.07 9.29
C GLY A 318 -2.20 -19.12 8.91
N TRP A 319 -2.51 -17.93 8.43
CA TRP A 319 -1.50 -16.92 8.13
C TRP A 319 -1.27 -15.99 9.31
N SER A 320 -0.03 -15.61 9.52
CA SER A 320 0.32 -14.56 10.48
C SER A 320 0.17 -13.17 9.82
N PRO A 321 -0.37 -12.15 10.53
CA PRO A 321 -0.32 -10.76 10.09
C PRO A 321 1.10 -10.27 9.76
N ARG A 322 2.13 -10.88 10.35
CA ARG A 322 3.55 -10.64 10.04
C ARG A 322 3.96 -11.01 8.60
N ARG A 323 3.09 -11.68 7.84
CA ARG A 323 3.29 -11.90 6.40
C ARG A 323 2.77 -10.77 5.54
N CYS A 324 2.04 -9.84 6.11
CA CYS A 324 1.55 -8.65 5.41
C CYS A 324 2.61 -7.55 5.43
N VAL A 325 2.98 -7.06 4.26
CA VAL A 325 3.86 -5.91 4.04
C VAL A 325 3.15 -5.02 3.02
N PRO A 326 2.29 -4.08 3.46
CA PRO A 326 1.44 -3.29 2.58
C PRO A 326 2.20 -2.56 1.49
N HIS A 327 1.62 -2.57 0.27
CA HIS A 327 2.00 -1.69 -0.84
C HIS A 327 1.59 -0.24 -0.54
N GLY A 328 2.11 0.69 -1.33
CA GLY A 328 1.69 2.10 -1.35
C GLY A 328 2.68 3.06 -0.70
N GLY A 329 3.55 2.57 0.16
CA GLY A 329 4.70 3.32 0.67
C GLY A 329 4.37 4.66 1.34
N HIS A 330 3.22 4.77 2.02
CA HIS A 330 2.71 6.01 2.58
C HIS A 330 2.44 5.91 4.09
N GLN A 331 2.25 7.07 4.73
CA GLN A 331 2.08 7.22 6.18
C GLN A 331 0.90 6.40 6.75
N PHE A 332 -0.20 6.27 6.02
CA PHE A 332 -1.37 5.50 6.46
C PHE A 332 -1.03 4.01 6.65
N ALA A 333 -0.43 3.37 5.63
CA ALA A 333 -0.05 1.97 5.72
C ALA A 333 1.02 1.72 6.81
N LEU A 334 1.92 2.69 7.05
CA LEU A 334 2.89 2.62 8.14
C LEU A 334 2.21 2.60 9.52
N ASN A 335 1.18 3.45 9.75
CA ASN A 335 0.36 3.40 10.98
C ASN A 335 -0.26 2.03 11.20
N ILE A 336 -0.80 1.42 10.14
CA ILE A 336 -1.42 0.10 10.18
C ILE A 336 -0.38 -0.97 10.52
N ALA A 337 0.81 -0.90 9.89
CA ALA A 337 1.88 -1.86 10.14
C ALA A 337 2.34 -1.85 11.60
N VAL A 338 2.53 -0.67 12.20
CA VAL A 338 2.92 -0.51 13.60
C VAL A 338 1.80 -0.93 14.55
N GLY A 339 0.59 -0.42 14.33
CA GLY A 339 -0.55 -0.64 15.25
C GLY A 339 -1.05 -2.07 15.28
N LEU A 340 -0.99 -2.77 14.14
CA LEU A 340 -1.49 -4.16 14.02
C LEU A 340 -0.37 -5.20 14.00
N GLY A 341 0.89 -4.81 14.15
CA GLY A 341 2.01 -5.73 14.19
C GLY A 341 2.23 -6.48 12.88
N LEU A 342 2.23 -5.79 11.74
CA LEU A 342 2.48 -6.41 10.43
C LEU A 342 3.98 -6.71 10.22
N GLY A 343 4.32 -7.33 9.10
CA GLY A 343 5.71 -7.69 8.76
C GLY A 343 6.61 -6.51 8.38
N GLY A 344 6.00 -5.39 8.02
CA GLY A 344 6.70 -4.18 7.60
C GLY A 344 5.83 -3.30 6.72
N ASN A 345 6.43 -2.37 6.00
CA ASN A 345 5.77 -1.48 5.05
C ASN A 345 6.69 -1.10 3.89
N GLU A 346 6.13 -0.91 2.72
CA GLU A 346 6.85 -0.32 1.60
C GLU A 346 7.21 1.15 1.88
N SER A 347 8.24 1.68 1.24
CA SER A 347 8.59 3.10 1.29
C SER A 347 8.96 3.64 -0.08
N TYR A 348 8.54 4.86 -0.37
CA TYR A 348 8.88 5.61 -1.57
C TYR A 348 9.67 6.87 -1.21
N PRO A 349 10.98 6.79 -0.97
CA PRO A 349 11.75 7.94 -0.49
C PRO A 349 11.91 9.06 -1.52
N GLU A 350 11.88 8.76 -2.83
CA GLU A 350 12.12 9.73 -3.90
C GLU A 350 11.05 9.74 -5.00
N VAL A 351 10.01 8.91 -4.88
CA VAL A 351 8.98 8.77 -5.92
C VAL A 351 7.57 8.99 -5.36
N PHE A 352 6.62 9.28 -6.25
CA PHE A 352 5.20 9.52 -5.92
C PHE A 352 4.93 10.70 -4.98
N ALA A 353 5.81 11.72 -5.03
CA ALA A 353 5.57 12.94 -4.27
C ALA A 353 4.25 13.64 -4.71
N PRO A 354 3.50 14.23 -3.76
CA PRO A 354 3.80 14.33 -2.33
C PRO A 354 3.29 13.14 -1.49
N PHE A 355 2.62 12.15 -2.10
CA PHE A 355 1.89 11.07 -1.42
C PHE A 355 2.79 9.98 -0.87
N GLY A 356 3.87 9.63 -1.58
CA GLY A 356 4.84 8.62 -1.15
C GLY A 356 5.74 9.09 -0.01
N GLY A 357 6.24 8.14 0.77
CA GLY A 357 7.11 8.39 1.92
C GLY A 357 6.37 8.71 3.22
N PHE A 358 7.12 9.01 4.26
CA PHE A 358 6.64 9.17 5.63
C PHE A 358 6.70 10.63 6.09
N ALA A 359 6.37 10.90 7.35
CA ALA A 359 6.49 12.22 7.96
C ALA A 359 7.92 12.78 7.79
N ASP A 360 8.01 14.09 7.60
CA ASP A 360 9.29 14.77 7.55
C ASP A 360 10.01 14.61 8.90
N ASP A 361 11.32 14.67 8.94
CA ASP A 361 12.13 14.53 10.16
C ASP A 361 12.04 13.17 10.88
N VAL A 362 11.38 12.17 10.30
CA VAL A 362 11.37 10.80 10.81
C VAL A 362 12.48 9.99 10.12
N PRO A 363 13.59 9.69 10.81
CA PRO A 363 14.70 8.98 10.19
C PRO A 363 14.36 7.51 9.95
N VAL A 364 14.90 6.96 8.88
CA VAL A 364 15.02 5.51 8.70
C VAL A 364 16.37 5.08 9.29
N ALA A 365 16.36 4.14 10.22
CA ALA A 365 17.56 3.57 10.81
C ALA A 365 17.49 2.05 10.73
N ASP A 366 18.47 1.42 10.09
CA ASP A 366 18.51 -0.03 9.86
C ASP A 366 17.21 -0.59 9.28
N SER A 367 16.68 0.09 8.26
CA SER A 367 15.35 -0.22 7.67
C SER A 367 14.21 -0.21 8.68
N ARG A 368 14.28 0.61 9.72
CA ARG A 368 13.19 0.76 10.69
C ARG A 368 12.79 2.21 10.84
N VAL A 369 11.48 2.41 10.99
CA VAL A 369 10.86 3.72 11.19
C VAL A 369 10.00 3.68 12.45
N ARG A 370 10.25 4.63 13.36
CA ARG A 370 9.40 4.87 14.54
C ARG A 370 8.27 5.81 14.16
N MET A 371 7.08 5.50 14.62
CA MET A 371 5.94 6.39 14.38
C MET A 371 6.00 7.63 15.29
N PRO A 372 5.70 8.83 14.75
CA PRO A 372 5.53 10.02 15.57
C PRO A 372 4.28 9.91 16.45
N ASP A 373 4.30 10.59 17.60
CA ASP A 373 3.16 10.70 18.52
C ASP A 373 2.30 11.92 18.14
N ILE A 374 1.62 11.81 16.98
CA ILE A 374 0.78 12.88 16.42
C ILE A 374 -0.63 12.33 16.23
N PRO A 375 -1.68 13.01 16.75
CA PRO A 375 -3.06 12.57 16.57
C PRO A 375 -3.46 12.39 15.11
N GLY A 376 -4.22 11.34 14.80
CA GLY A 376 -4.58 11.00 13.43
C GLY A 376 -3.53 10.13 12.74
N ILE A 377 -3.51 10.18 11.41
CA ILE A 377 -2.48 9.52 10.58
C ILE A 377 -1.15 10.28 10.66
N GLY A 378 -1.18 11.56 11.05
CA GLY A 378 -0.01 12.41 11.15
C GLY A 378 0.40 13.04 9.80
N PHE A 379 -0.55 13.29 8.91
CA PHE A 379 -0.30 13.97 7.63
C PHE A 379 0.24 15.38 7.81
N GLU A 380 -0.09 16.03 8.92
CA GLU A 380 0.39 17.36 9.31
C GLU A 380 1.92 17.42 9.43
N ALA A 381 2.55 16.31 9.75
CA ALA A 381 4.01 16.20 9.84
C ALA A 381 4.70 15.93 8.49
N LYS A 382 3.95 15.88 7.38
CA LYS A 382 4.47 15.75 6.03
C LYS A 382 4.09 17.01 5.22
N ASN A 383 4.93 18.03 5.32
CA ASN A 383 4.61 19.39 4.85
C ASN A 383 4.12 19.46 3.40
N ALA A 384 4.78 18.76 2.48
CA ALA A 384 4.40 18.77 1.06
C ALA A 384 3.02 18.12 0.81
N LEU A 385 2.71 17.03 1.50
CA LEU A 385 1.41 16.37 1.41
C LEU A 385 0.32 17.22 2.08
N TYR A 386 0.59 17.70 3.28
CA TYR A 386 -0.38 18.50 4.03
C TYR A 386 -0.74 19.79 3.31
N ALA A 387 0.24 20.43 2.62
CA ALA A 387 -0.03 21.61 1.79
C ALA A 387 -1.06 21.32 0.68
N VAL A 388 -1.09 20.10 0.13
CA VAL A 388 -2.08 19.66 -0.86
C VAL A 388 -3.42 19.37 -0.18
N LEU A 389 -3.42 18.61 0.92
CA LEU A 389 -4.66 18.19 1.59
C LEU A 389 -5.45 19.37 2.17
N LYS A 390 -4.78 20.30 2.82
CA LYS A 390 -5.43 21.50 3.42
C LYS A 390 -6.02 22.48 2.41
N THR A 391 -5.79 22.30 1.10
CA THR A 391 -6.52 23.06 0.07
C THR A 391 -8.02 22.79 0.09
N LEU A 392 -8.44 21.74 0.81
CA LEU A 392 -9.82 21.33 0.99
C LEU A 392 -10.46 21.89 2.29
N ASP A 393 -9.75 22.65 3.12
CA ASP A 393 -10.26 23.22 4.38
C ASP A 393 -11.36 24.27 4.17
#